data_72060117c9e7aba58337405cce6d46f5
#
_entry.id   72060117c9e7aba58337405cce6d46f5
#
_cell.length_a   1.000
_cell.length_b   1.000
_cell.length_c   1.000
_cell.angle_alpha   90.00
_cell.angle_beta   90.00
_cell.angle_gamma   90.00
#
_symmetry.space_group_name_H-M   'P 1'
#
loop_
_entity.id
_entity.type
_entity.pdbx_description
1 polymer ?
#
loop_
_entity_poly.entity_id
_entity_poly.type
_entity_poly.pdbx_seq_one_letter_code
_entity_poly.pdbx_strand_id
1 'polypeptide(L)'
;PLSMFSNIAAAGNEPSVFTGVCGAESGWVPVTASSPTIFVSKIETQRRAQARDIAPILPSPKPEMVKENDPDGVIFAAMRSEQERNKAALVLPNGPKPYYISYTIARYRHFQMAASLGGLMLSNVSPWQMSGGTQVLLGDYQRNSDAQYQEQIAPAQLPSEVDYDVIRRGLWESSDMMYKYALGMMAQKMNYLQQNPLPSEEAALADMQPLPAVTRVQERSETYKIDQDVLERLVTEASAVFNEYKEIYNSSVAINGMEVDMYRLTTEGVQLKEPGGYVSVTVSAEVRGDDGSNLGDSFSLSLLNPAEIPSVEELKARVK
;
A
#
# COMPACT_ATOMS: atom_id res chain seq x y z
N PRO A 1 2.48 1.57 16.77
CA PRO A 1 1.64 2.15 15.73
C PRO A 1 2.41 2.76 14.55
N LEU A 2 3.74 2.91 14.63
CA LEU A 2 4.56 3.51 13.54
C LEU A 2 5.10 2.50 12.52
N SER A 3 4.88 1.19 12.71
CA SER A 3 5.39 0.14 11.83
C SER A 3 4.53 -0.16 10.58
N MET A 4 3.33 0.42 10.46
CA MET A 4 2.46 0.17 9.30
C MET A 4 2.83 0.96 8.03
N PHE A 5 3.63 2.02 8.13
CA PHE A 5 3.93 2.86 6.96
C PHE A 5 5.13 2.41 6.12
N SER A 6 5.96 1.50 6.62
CA SER A 6 7.20 1.10 5.91
C SER A 6 7.00 0.12 4.74
N ASN A 7 5.84 -0.52 4.60
CA ASN A 7 5.62 -1.54 3.57
C ASN A 7 4.86 -1.07 2.32
N ILE A 8 4.34 0.17 2.28
CA ILE A 8 3.59 0.67 1.11
C ILE A 8 4.51 1.31 0.05
N ALA A 9 5.74 1.67 0.42
CA ALA A 9 6.69 2.36 -0.48
C ALA A 9 7.51 1.44 -1.42
N ALA A 10 7.32 0.11 -1.40
CA ALA A 10 8.17 -0.84 -2.12
C ALA A 10 7.61 -1.37 -3.46
N ALA A 11 6.56 -0.77 -4.03
CA ALA A 11 6.02 -1.16 -5.33
C ALA A 11 6.41 -0.23 -6.49
N GLY A 12 7.66 0.25 -6.49
CA GLY A 12 8.24 0.97 -7.62
C GLY A 12 9.23 0.06 -8.36
N ASN A 13 8.95 -0.26 -9.63
CA ASN A 13 9.82 -0.98 -10.55
C ASN A 13 11.16 -0.25 -10.73
N GLU A 14 12.24 -0.79 -10.17
CA GLU A 14 13.59 -0.56 -10.67
C GLU A 14 14.33 -1.89 -10.80
N PRO A 15 15.10 -2.10 -11.88
CA PRO A 15 15.82 -3.35 -12.10
C PRO A 15 17.05 -3.42 -11.17
N SER A 16 17.05 -4.34 -10.23
CA SER A 16 18.20 -4.64 -9.40
C SER A 16 19.31 -5.29 -10.22
N VAL A 17 20.43 -4.58 -10.36
CA VAL A 17 21.68 -5.15 -10.87
C VAL A 17 22.29 -5.99 -9.75
N PHE A 18 22.27 -7.32 -9.92
CA PHE A 18 23.02 -8.24 -9.08
C PHE A 18 24.50 -8.19 -9.47
N THR A 19 25.34 -7.65 -8.62
CA THR A 19 26.79 -7.89 -8.67
C THR A 19 27.12 -9.13 -7.84
N GLY A 20 27.28 -10.27 -8.51
CA GLY A 20 27.79 -11.50 -7.91
C GLY A 20 29.32 -11.46 -7.77
N VAL A 21 29.82 -11.79 -6.58
CA VAL A 21 31.22 -12.00 -6.30
C VAL A 21 31.62 -13.38 -6.81
N CYS A 22 32.64 -13.45 -7.66
CA CYS A 22 33.28 -14.68 -8.14
C CYS A 22 33.98 -15.46 -7.02
N GLY A 23 33.54 -16.70 -6.79
CA GLY A 23 34.34 -17.75 -6.18
C GLY A 23 34.60 -18.83 -7.21
N ALA A 24 35.90 -19.20 -7.38
CA ALA A 24 36.35 -20.12 -8.38
C ALA A 24 36.04 -21.58 -8.07
N GLU A 25 35.97 -22.39 -9.15
CA GLU A 25 36.00 -23.85 -9.26
C GLU A 25 34.65 -24.59 -9.24
N SER A 26 34.12 -24.83 -10.45
CA SER A 26 33.80 -26.17 -10.99
C SER A 26 32.98 -26.08 -12.30
N GLY A 27 33.52 -26.74 -13.30
CA GLY A 27 33.03 -27.26 -14.58
C GLY A 27 31.63 -26.86 -15.08
N TRP A 28 31.63 -26.17 -16.19
CA TRP A 28 30.45 -25.97 -17.04
C TRP A 28 30.13 -27.26 -17.78
N VAL A 29 28.93 -27.82 -17.54
CA VAL A 29 28.30 -28.82 -18.41
C VAL A 29 27.24 -28.09 -19.22
N PRO A 30 27.27 -28.12 -20.56
CA PRO A 30 26.23 -27.49 -21.36
C PRO A 30 24.92 -28.30 -21.26
N VAL A 31 23.89 -27.72 -20.62
CA VAL A 31 22.54 -28.25 -20.68
C VAL A 31 21.92 -27.78 -22.00
N THR A 32 21.74 -28.74 -22.92
CA THR A 32 21.01 -28.52 -24.17
C THR A 32 19.56 -28.12 -23.87
N ALA A 33 19.19 -26.95 -24.37
CA ALA A 33 17.84 -26.40 -24.23
C ALA A 33 16.81 -27.29 -24.94
N SER A 34 16.03 -28.04 -24.17
CA SER A 34 14.77 -28.63 -24.65
C SER A 34 13.64 -27.62 -24.38
N SER A 35 12.93 -27.29 -25.44
CA SER A 35 11.94 -26.25 -25.60
C SER A 35 10.97 -26.03 -24.42
N PRO A 36 10.75 -24.78 -23.96
CA PRO A 36 9.83 -24.45 -22.87
C PRO A 36 8.34 -24.45 -23.26
N THR A 37 8.00 -24.83 -24.51
CA THR A 37 6.64 -24.66 -25.06
C THR A 37 5.60 -25.63 -24.51
N ILE A 38 5.99 -26.77 -23.93
CA ILE A 38 5.05 -27.77 -23.43
C ILE A 38 4.55 -27.51 -22.01
N PHE A 39 5.31 -26.76 -21.19
CA PHE A 39 4.91 -26.47 -19.80
C PHE A 39 3.88 -25.34 -19.69
N VAL A 40 3.92 -24.35 -20.58
CA VAL A 40 2.99 -23.21 -20.59
C VAL A 40 1.58 -23.65 -20.96
N SER A 41 1.43 -24.61 -21.91
CA SER A 41 0.10 -25.07 -22.34
C SER A 41 -0.64 -25.89 -21.26
N LYS A 42 0.07 -26.65 -20.42
CA LYS A 42 -0.55 -27.42 -19.33
C LYS A 42 -1.03 -26.52 -18.17
N ILE A 43 -0.26 -25.49 -17.81
CA ILE A 43 -0.64 -24.54 -16.77
C ILE A 43 -1.81 -23.67 -17.23
N GLU A 44 -1.83 -23.27 -18.50
CA GLU A 44 -2.90 -22.45 -19.06
C GLU A 44 -4.20 -23.25 -19.26
N THR A 45 -4.11 -24.54 -19.60
CA THR A 45 -5.26 -25.43 -19.68
C THR A 45 -5.83 -25.75 -18.29
N GLN A 46 -4.99 -25.93 -17.28
CA GLN A 46 -5.44 -26.07 -15.88
C GLN A 46 -6.06 -24.78 -15.33
N ARG A 47 -5.51 -23.60 -15.65
CA ARG A 47 -6.12 -22.30 -15.29
C ARG A 47 -7.48 -22.10 -15.94
N ARG A 48 -7.65 -22.50 -17.23
CA ARG A 48 -8.95 -22.41 -17.92
C ARG A 48 -9.97 -23.44 -17.43
N ALA A 49 -9.54 -24.60 -17.00
CA ALA A 49 -10.43 -25.61 -16.40
C ALA A 49 -10.91 -25.17 -15.00
N GLN A 50 -10.01 -24.64 -14.18
CA GLN A 50 -10.36 -24.13 -12.84
C GLN A 50 -11.22 -22.86 -12.89
N ALA A 51 -11.11 -22.03 -13.93
CA ALA A 51 -11.96 -20.85 -14.13
C ALA A 51 -13.42 -21.19 -14.51
N ARG A 52 -13.71 -22.42 -14.93
CA ARG A 52 -15.07 -22.84 -15.31
C ARG A 52 -15.94 -23.33 -14.15
N ASP A 53 -15.32 -23.67 -13.02
CA ASP A 53 -16.03 -24.15 -11.82
C ASP A 53 -16.33 -23.05 -10.79
N ILE A 54 -15.95 -21.80 -11.10
CA ILE A 54 -16.32 -20.66 -10.27
C ILE A 54 -17.76 -20.27 -10.62
N ALA A 55 -18.65 -20.38 -9.64
CA ALA A 55 -20.03 -19.94 -9.80
C ALA A 55 -20.06 -18.51 -10.39
N PRO A 56 -20.90 -18.24 -11.40
CA PRO A 56 -20.95 -16.93 -12.02
C PRO A 56 -21.17 -15.87 -10.94
N ILE A 57 -20.38 -14.78 -10.99
CA ILE A 57 -20.56 -13.63 -10.13
C ILE A 57 -21.95 -13.08 -10.43
N LEU A 58 -22.93 -13.48 -9.63
CA LEU A 58 -24.23 -12.84 -9.70
C LEU A 58 -24.01 -11.38 -9.26
N PRO A 59 -24.40 -10.39 -10.09
CA PRO A 59 -24.31 -9.01 -9.66
C PRO A 59 -25.20 -8.85 -8.44
N SER A 60 -24.59 -8.65 -7.28
CA SER A 60 -25.36 -8.20 -6.13
C SER A 60 -25.87 -6.81 -6.46
N PRO A 61 -27.16 -6.52 -6.27
CA PRO A 61 -27.71 -5.19 -6.56
C PRO A 61 -26.90 -4.15 -5.79
N LYS A 62 -26.56 -3.05 -6.46
CA LYS A 62 -25.99 -1.88 -5.76
C LYS A 62 -26.95 -1.51 -4.64
N PRO A 63 -26.45 -1.31 -3.42
CA PRO A 63 -27.32 -0.79 -2.36
C PRO A 63 -27.94 0.54 -2.83
N GLU A 64 -29.25 0.66 -2.83
CA GLU A 64 -30.00 1.84 -3.31
C GLU A 64 -29.64 3.16 -2.60
N MET A 65 -28.82 3.10 -1.57
CA MET A 65 -28.48 4.20 -0.65
C MET A 65 -27.11 4.84 -0.88
N VAL A 66 -26.32 4.41 -1.88
CA VAL A 66 -25.01 5.02 -2.10
C VAL A 66 -25.17 6.18 -3.06
N LYS A 67 -25.02 7.41 -2.54
CA LYS A 67 -24.99 8.61 -3.37
C LYS A 67 -23.74 8.55 -4.27
N GLU A 68 -23.91 8.83 -5.54
CA GLU A 68 -22.84 8.79 -6.54
C GLU A 68 -21.64 9.73 -6.21
N ASN A 69 -21.90 10.74 -5.36
CA ASN A 69 -20.93 11.71 -4.88
C ASN A 69 -20.36 11.40 -3.47
N ASP A 70 -20.54 10.17 -2.96
CA ASP A 70 -19.98 9.74 -1.68
C ASP A 70 -18.95 8.60 -1.90
N PRO A 71 -17.68 8.92 -2.15
CA PRO A 71 -16.63 7.93 -2.37
C PRO A 71 -16.51 6.93 -1.20
N ASP A 72 -16.64 7.42 0.02
CA ASP A 72 -16.51 6.60 1.24
C ASP A 72 -17.64 5.59 1.35
N GLY A 73 -18.86 6.04 1.09
CA GLY A 73 -20.04 5.18 1.04
C GLY A 73 -19.92 4.09 -0.02
N VAL A 74 -19.42 4.43 -1.23
CA VAL A 74 -19.20 3.46 -2.31
C VAL A 74 -18.16 2.42 -1.93
N ILE A 75 -17.01 2.84 -1.37
CA ILE A 75 -15.93 1.94 -0.95
C ILE A 75 -16.45 0.97 0.12
N PHE A 76 -17.06 1.47 1.19
CA PHE A 76 -17.58 0.60 2.25
C PHE A 76 -18.72 -0.31 1.78
N ALA A 77 -19.58 0.17 0.88
CA ALA A 77 -20.64 -0.67 0.32
C ALA A 77 -20.06 -1.83 -0.50
N ALA A 78 -19.03 -1.56 -1.32
CA ALA A 78 -18.33 -2.58 -2.09
C ALA A 78 -17.64 -3.60 -1.18
N MET A 79 -16.91 -3.13 -0.15
CA MET A 79 -16.24 -3.99 0.83
C MET A 79 -17.25 -4.89 1.57
N ARG A 80 -18.36 -4.33 2.07
CA ARG A 80 -19.40 -5.10 2.78
C ARG A 80 -20.03 -6.16 1.89
N SER A 81 -20.46 -5.78 0.70
CA SER A 81 -21.10 -6.72 -0.23
C SER A 81 -20.19 -7.87 -0.62
N GLU A 82 -18.90 -7.59 -0.81
CA GLU A 82 -17.96 -8.64 -1.15
C GLU A 82 -17.61 -9.51 0.06
N GLN A 83 -17.55 -8.93 1.26
CA GLN A 83 -17.33 -9.68 2.49
C GLN A 83 -18.49 -10.64 2.77
N GLU A 84 -19.73 -10.20 2.63
CA GLU A 84 -20.93 -11.04 2.80
C GLU A 84 -20.93 -12.19 1.79
N ARG A 85 -20.63 -11.90 0.52
CA ARG A 85 -20.48 -12.94 -0.51
C ARG A 85 -19.41 -13.96 -0.15
N ASN A 86 -18.23 -13.50 0.26
CA ASN A 86 -17.11 -14.38 0.56
C ASN A 86 -17.34 -15.20 1.83
N LYS A 87 -17.99 -14.66 2.86
CA LYS A 87 -18.43 -15.43 4.04
C LYS A 87 -19.36 -16.59 3.66
N ALA A 88 -20.22 -16.36 2.68
CA ALA A 88 -21.20 -17.36 2.26
C ALA A 88 -20.61 -18.41 1.30
N ALA A 89 -19.80 -17.99 0.31
CA ALA A 89 -19.48 -18.74 -0.88
C ALA A 89 -17.97 -18.96 -1.14
N LEU A 90 -17.06 -18.33 -0.40
CA LEU A 90 -15.61 -18.52 -0.60
C LEU A 90 -15.18 -19.86 0.02
N VAL A 91 -15.33 -20.93 -0.75
CA VAL A 91 -14.97 -22.30 -0.33
C VAL A 91 -14.72 -23.17 -1.57
N LEU A 92 -13.65 -23.97 -1.53
CA LEU A 92 -13.45 -25.05 -2.51
C LEU A 92 -14.27 -26.29 -2.13
N PRO A 93 -14.59 -27.19 -3.07
CA PRO A 93 -15.24 -28.46 -2.75
C PRO A 93 -14.48 -29.20 -1.63
N ASN A 94 -15.18 -29.52 -0.55
CA ASN A 94 -14.64 -30.15 0.66
C ASN A 94 -13.57 -29.31 1.42
N GLY A 95 -13.40 -28.04 1.10
CA GLY A 95 -12.52 -27.13 1.80
C GLY A 95 -13.15 -26.49 3.05
N PRO A 96 -12.35 -25.97 3.98
CA PRO A 96 -12.85 -25.19 5.11
C PRO A 96 -13.33 -23.80 4.65
N LYS A 97 -14.36 -23.27 5.30
CA LYS A 97 -14.76 -21.87 5.13
C LYS A 97 -13.81 -20.93 5.87
N PRO A 98 -13.56 -19.71 5.36
CA PRO A 98 -12.86 -18.71 6.15
C PRO A 98 -13.66 -18.33 7.40
N TYR A 99 -12.95 -18.21 8.53
CA TYR A 99 -13.53 -17.67 9.75
C TYR A 99 -13.26 -16.17 9.89
N TYR A 100 -12.18 -15.69 9.27
CA TYR A 100 -11.79 -14.28 9.30
C TYR A 100 -11.45 -13.79 7.88
N ILE A 101 -12.01 -12.63 7.53
CA ILE A 101 -11.70 -11.91 6.30
C ILE A 101 -11.53 -10.43 6.67
N SER A 102 -10.41 -9.85 6.25
CA SER A 102 -10.12 -8.43 6.39
C SER A 102 -9.84 -7.82 5.02
N TYR A 103 -10.50 -6.70 4.73
CA TYR A 103 -10.19 -5.85 3.59
C TYR A 103 -9.54 -4.57 4.07
N THR A 104 -8.49 -4.16 3.37
CA THR A 104 -7.85 -2.86 3.55
C THR A 104 -7.77 -2.18 2.19
N ILE A 105 -8.19 -0.92 2.12
CA ILE A 105 -8.06 -0.07 0.93
C ILE A 105 -7.40 1.23 1.36
N ALA A 106 -6.38 1.65 0.62
CA ALA A 106 -5.77 2.97 0.70
C ALA A 106 -6.19 3.76 -0.54
N ARG A 107 -6.84 4.90 -0.37
CA ARG A 107 -7.11 5.87 -1.40
C ARG A 107 -6.18 7.05 -1.18
N TYR A 108 -5.27 7.31 -2.13
CA TYR A 108 -4.17 8.26 -1.93
C TYR A 108 -3.88 9.09 -3.16
N ARG A 109 -3.23 10.23 -2.95
CA ARG A 109 -2.63 11.06 -4.01
C ARG A 109 -1.31 11.64 -3.55
N HIS A 110 -0.41 11.83 -4.49
CA HIS A 110 0.88 12.48 -4.25
C HIS A 110 0.84 13.92 -4.72
N PHE A 111 1.66 14.74 -4.09
CA PHE A 111 1.90 16.12 -4.53
C PHE A 111 3.40 16.46 -4.43
N GLN A 112 3.85 17.27 -5.35
CA GLN A 112 5.25 17.70 -5.46
C GLN A 112 5.30 19.12 -6.00
N MET A 113 5.95 20.02 -5.27
CA MET A 113 6.26 21.38 -5.70
C MET A 113 7.73 21.65 -5.46
N ALA A 114 8.40 22.30 -6.40
CA ALA A 114 9.79 22.70 -6.26
C ALA A 114 10.06 24.01 -6.97
N ALA A 115 10.91 24.85 -6.36
CA ALA A 115 11.36 26.10 -6.92
C ALA A 115 12.84 26.31 -6.67
N SER A 116 13.49 27.06 -7.54
CA SER A 116 14.88 27.48 -7.43
C SER A 116 15.00 28.96 -7.77
N LEU A 117 15.74 29.73 -6.98
CA LEU A 117 15.99 31.17 -7.21
C LEU A 117 14.71 31.98 -7.50
N GLY A 118 13.60 31.64 -6.85
CA GLY A 118 12.31 32.28 -7.05
C GLY A 118 11.52 31.81 -8.30
N GLY A 119 12.07 30.87 -9.08
CA GLY A 119 11.39 30.28 -10.24
C GLY A 119 10.77 28.93 -9.91
N LEU A 120 9.48 28.75 -10.21
CA LEU A 120 8.79 27.47 -10.07
C LEU A 120 9.33 26.47 -11.10
N MET A 121 9.84 25.33 -10.63
CA MET A 121 10.43 24.28 -11.46
C MET A 121 9.51 23.10 -11.66
N LEU A 122 8.75 22.75 -10.62
CA LEU A 122 7.84 21.62 -10.61
C LEU A 122 6.60 21.98 -9.79
N SER A 123 5.44 21.66 -10.32
CA SER A 123 4.19 21.63 -9.58
C SER A 123 3.32 20.50 -10.12
N ASN A 124 3.04 19.54 -9.29
CA ASN A 124 2.23 18.38 -9.64
C ASN A 124 1.41 17.89 -8.44
N VAL A 125 0.13 17.67 -8.67
CA VAL A 125 -0.76 16.93 -7.77
C VAL A 125 -1.34 15.78 -8.57
N SER A 126 -1.02 14.56 -8.19
CA SER A 126 -1.52 13.38 -8.90
C SER A 126 -3.03 13.23 -8.72
N PRO A 127 -3.73 12.60 -9.67
CA PRO A 127 -5.07 12.10 -9.41
C PRO A 127 -5.10 11.16 -8.20
N TRP A 128 -6.28 11.01 -7.58
CA TRP A 128 -6.48 10.00 -6.57
C TRP A 128 -6.28 8.60 -7.17
N GLN A 129 -5.63 7.74 -6.41
CA GLN A 129 -5.37 6.34 -6.74
C GLN A 129 -5.87 5.47 -5.60
N MET A 130 -6.12 4.20 -5.88
CA MET A 130 -6.46 3.22 -4.86
C MET A 130 -5.54 2.02 -4.94
N SER A 131 -5.15 1.53 -3.79
CA SER A 131 -4.52 0.23 -3.60
C SER A 131 -5.19 -0.48 -2.43
N GLY A 132 -5.08 -1.78 -2.39
CA GLY A 132 -5.69 -2.50 -1.27
C GLY A 132 -5.31 -3.96 -1.29
N GLY A 133 -5.88 -4.69 -0.35
CA GLY A 133 -5.65 -6.11 -0.25
C GLY A 133 -6.61 -6.80 0.70
N THR A 134 -6.50 -8.11 0.66
CA THR A 134 -7.36 -9.02 1.41
C THR A 134 -6.52 -9.94 2.24
N GLN A 135 -6.88 -10.11 3.50
CA GLN A 135 -6.44 -11.20 4.36
C GLN A 135 -7.59 -12.19 4.53
N VAL A 136 -7.29 -13.47 4.40
CA VAL A 136 -8.23 -14.56 4.67
C VAL A 136 -7.56 -15.57 5.59
N LEU A 137 -8.20 -15.89 6.70
CA LEU A 137 -7.73 -16.92 7.61
C LEU A 137 -8.72 -18.10 7.68
N LEU A 138 -8.14 -19.30 7.67
CA LEU A 138 -8.84 -20.58 7.80
C LEU A 138 -8.58 -21.18 9.17
N GLY A 139 -9.46 -22.08 9.61
CA GLY A 139 -9.39 -22.68 10.95
C GLY A 139 -10.27 -21.91 11.93
N ASP A 140 -9.72 -21.55 13.07
CA ASP A 140 -10.38 -20.80 14.13
C ASP A 140 -9.38 -19.91 14.89
N TYR A 141 -9.82 -19.28 15.96
CA TYR A 141 -8.95 -18.43 16.79
C TYR A 141 -7.84 -19.23 17.51
N GLN A 142 -8.11 -20.49 17.86
CA GLN A 142 -7.14 -21.34 18.54
C GLN A 142 -6.03 -21.79 17.57
N ARG A 143 -6.42 -22.18 16.33
CA ARG A 143 -5.48 -22.61 15.29
C ARG A 143 -5.96 -22.14 13.92
N ASN A 144 -5.20 -21.24 13.35
CA ASN A 144 -5.50 -20.67 12.05
C ASN A 144 -4.37 -20.89 11.03
N SER A 145 -4.61 -20.44 9.81
CA SER A 145 -3.66 -20.57 8.70
C SER A 145 -2.52 -19.54 8.73
N ASP A 146 -2.48 -18.62 9.69
CA ASP A 146 -1.34 -17.74 9.88
C ASP A 146 -0.15 -18.53 10.45
N ALA A 147 0.92 -18.61 9.70
CA ALA A 147 2.09 -19.40 10.04
C ALA A 147 3.36 -18.56 10.27
N GLN A 148 3.33 -17.25 10.00
CA GLN A 148 4.55 -16.44 9.94
C GLN A 148 4.54 -15.21 10.86
N TYR A 149 3.55 -15.04 11.69
CA TYR A 149 3.39 -13.87 12.58
C TYR A 149 3.42 -12.51 11.85
N GLN A 150 3.23 -12.52 10.54
CA GLN A 150 3.10 -11.34 9.69
C GLN A 150 1.76 -11.37 8.98
N GLU A 151 1.09 -10.23 8.95
CA GLU A 151 -0.18 -10.10 8.23
C GLU A 151 0.06 -10.40 6.74
N GLN A 152 -0.41 -11.54 6.28
CA GLN A 152 -0.34 -11.95 4.88
C GLN A 152 -1.52 -11.34 4.14
N ILE A 153 -1.23 -10.47 3.18
CA ILE A 153 -2.23 -9.74 2.40
C ILE A 153 -2.03 -10.02 0.91
N ALA A 154 -3.05 -10.53 0.25
CA ALA A 154 -3.07 -10.59 -1.21
C ALA A 154 -3.47 -9.22 -1.78
N PRO A 155 -2.71 -8.65 -2.73
CA PRO A 155 -3.03 -7.35 -3.32
C PRO A 155 -4.33 -7.43 -4.14
N ALA A 156 -5.16 -6.40 -4.02
CA ALA A 156 -6.33 -6.18 -4.86
C ALA A 156 -6.00 -5.19 -5.98
N GLN A 157 -6.37 -5.54 -7.22
CA GLN A 157 -6.29 -4.62 -8.35
C GLN A 157 -7.49 -3.68 -8.29
N LEU A 158 -7.24 -2.43 -7.91
CA LEU A 158 -8.28 -1.42 -7.71
C LEU A 158 -8.18 -0.32 -8.77
N PRO A 159 -9.32 0.29 -9.17
CA PRO A 159 -9.34 1.37 -10.14
C PRO A 159 -8.85 2.67 -9.49
N SER A 160 -8.42 3.64 -10.31
CA SER A 160 -8.14 5.01 -9.84
C SER A 160 -9.42 5.76 -9.47
N GLU A 161 -10.50 5.51 -10.21
CA GLU A 161 -11.83 6.06 -9.92
C GLU A 161 -12.60 5.13 -8.98
N VAL A 162 -13.44 5.74 -8.12
CA VAL A 162 -14.26 4.99 -7.18
C VAL A 162 -15.44 4.38 -7.91
N ASP A 163 -15.35 3.09 -8.23
CA ASP A 163 -16.40 2.31 -8.88
C ASP A 163 -16.73 1.07 -8.04
N TYR A 164 -18.00 0.93 -7.69
CA TYR A 164 -18.49 -0.14 -6.82
C TYR A 164 -18.22 -1.54 -7.36
N ASP A 165 -18.50 -1.78 -8.65
CA ASP A 165 -18.39 -3.11 -9.24
C ASP A 165 -16.92 -3.49 -9.48
N VAL A 166 -16.08 -2.52 -9.88
CA VAL A 166 -14.65 -2.74 -10.09
C VAL A 166 -13.92 -2.99 -8.78
N ILE A 167 -14.25 -2.24 -7.71
CA ILE A 167 -13.70 -2.49 -6.37
C ILE A 167 -14.09 -3.90 -5.90
N ARG A 168 -15.35 -4.29 -6.02
CA ARG A 168 -15.80 -5.63 -5.66
C ARG A 168 -15.05 -6.72 -6.41
N ARG A 169 -14.84 -6.53 -7.70
CA ARG A 169 -14.10 -7.48 -8.53
C ARG A 169 -12.66 -7.65 -8.06
N GLY A 170 -11.96 -6.54 -7.80
CA GLY A 170 -10.59 -6.59 -7.27
C GLY A 170 -10.50 -7.28 -5.91
N LEU A 171 -11.45 -7.00 -5.01
CA LEU A 171 -11.53 -7.67 -3.71
C LEU A 171 -11.87 -9.17 -3.84
N TRP A 172 -12.71 -9.54 -4.81
CA TRP A 172 -12.99 -10.95 -5.09
C TRP A 172 -11.76 -11.70 -5.56
N GLU A 173 -11.04 -11.15 -6.53
CA GLU A 173 -9.83 -11.77 -7.10
C GLU A 173 -8.75 -11.95 -6.01
N SER A 174 -8.54 -10.93 -5.17
CA SER A 174 -7.58 -11.01 -4.05
C SER A 174 -8.03 -11.98 -2.95
N SER A 175 -9.34 -12.08 -2.69
CA SER A 175 -9.89 -13.04 -1.72
C SER A 175 -9.71 -14.48 -2.18
N ASP A 176 -9.95 -14.77 -3.45
CA ASP A 176 -9.75 -16.11 -4.03
C ASP A 176 -8.27 -16.51 -3.98
N MET A 177 -7.37 -15.58 -4.32
CA MET A 177 -5.93 -15.79 -4.22
C MET A 177 -5.52 -16.08 -2.77
N MET A 178 -5.97 -15.26 -1.83
CA MET A 178 -5.60 -15.40 -0.42
C MET A 178 -6.19 -16.66 0.22
N TYR A 179 -7.41 -17.05 -0.16
CA TYR A 179 -8.00 -18.29 0.31
C TYR A 179 -7.17 -19.52 -0.11
N LYS A 180 -6.74 -19.57 -1.37
CA LYS A 180 -5.88 -20.66 -1.87
C LYS A 180 -4.52 -20.69 -1.20
N TYR A 181 -3.94 -19.52 -0.94
CA TYR A 181 -2.71 -19.40 -0.17
C TYR A 181 -2.90 -19.90 1.28
N ALA A 182 -3.97 -19.48 1.95
CA ALA A 182 -4.28 -19.87 3.31
C ALA A 182 -4.50 -21.39 3.46
N LEU A 183 -5.07 -22.07 2.44
CA LEU A 183 -5.15 -23.54 2.40
C LEU A 183 -3.77 -24.18 2.44
N GLY A 184 -2.84 -23.70 1.62
CA GLY A 184 -1.45 -24.18 1.62
C GLY A 184 -0.74 -23.95 2.94
N MET A 185 -0.88 -22.77 3.52
CA MET A 185 -0.27 -22.42 4.81
C MET A 185 -0.85 -23.25 5.95
N MET A 186 -2.16 -23.49 5.98
CA MET A 186 -2.80 -24.35 6.97
C MET A 186 -2.26 -25.79 6.89
N ALA A 187 -2.15 -26.35 5.68
CA ALA A 187 -1.60 -27.68 5.50
C ALA A 187 -0.14 -27.78 5.96
N GLN A 188 0.69 -26.78 5.64
CA GLN A 188 2.09 -26.73 6.08
C GLN A 188 2.18 -26.63 7.61
N LYS A 189 1.40 -25.75 8.24
CA LYS A 189 1.37 -25.57 9.69
C LYS A 189 0.95 -26.86 10.41
N MET A 190 -0.11 -27.50 9.93
CA MET A 190 -0.57 -28.76 10.53
C MET A 190 0.46 -29.89 10.41
N ASN A 191 1.13 -30.01 9.26
CA ASN A 191 2.21 -30.98 9.07
C ASN A 191 3.40 -30.69 9.98
N TYR A 192 3.79 -29.42 10.14
CA TYR A 192 4.86 -29.02 11.04
C TYR A 192 4.53 -29.37 12.51
N LEU A 193 3.32 -29.06 12.97
CA LEU A 193 2.87 -29.34 14.33
C LEU A 193 2.76 -30.85 14.62
N GLN A 194 2.44 -31.68 13.62
CA GLN A 194 2.46 -33.12 13.76
C GLN A 194 3.86 -33.68 13.95
N GLN A 195 4.85 -33.10 13.28
CA GLN A 195 6.25 -33.52 13.39
C GLN A 195 6.97 -32.90 14.60
N ASN A 196 6.50 -31.75 15.06
CA ASN A 196 7.05 -30.99 16.18
C ASN A 196 5.92 -30.63 17.16
N PRO A 197 5.49 -31.56 17.99
CA PRO A 197 4.43 -31.29 18.97
C PRO A 197 4.85 -30.15 19.91
N LEU A 198 3.97 -29.17 20.10
CA LEU A 198 4.20 -28.08 21.04
C LEU A 198 4.13 -28.57 22.48
N PRO A 199 4.92 -28.01 23.43
CA PRO A 199 4.70 -28.16 24.86
C PRO A 199 3.25 -27.80 25.23
N SER A 200 2.72 -28.44 26.26
CA SER A 200 1.30 -28.24 26.63
C SER A 200 0.91 -26.81 26.93
N GLU A 201 1.82 -26.01 27.48
CA GLU A 201 1.59 -24.59 27.76
C GLU A 201 1.49 -23.76 26.47
N GLU A 202 2.37 -24.00 25.49
CA GLU A 202 2.34 -23.33 24.20
C GLU A 202 1.16 -23.81 23.35
N ALA A 203 0.80 -25.08 23.42
CA ALA A 203 -0.36 -25.65 22.75
C ALA A 203 -1.69 -25.03 23.20
N ALA A 204 -1.74 -24.51 24.43
CA ALA A 204 -2.90 -23.84 24.98
C ALA A 204 -3.06 -22.38 24.49
N LEU A 205 -2.02 -21.76 23.95
CA LEU A 205 -2.08 -20.40 23.42
C LEU A 205 -2.86 -20.37 22.10
N ALA A 206 -3.75 -19.39 21.98
CA ALA A 206 -4.48 -19.14 20.74
C ALA A 206 -3.59 -18.37 19.74
N ASP A 207 -3.70 -18.74 18.46
CA ASP A 207 -3.00 -18.04 17.37
C ASP A 207 -3.48 -16.59 17.22
N MET A 208 -4.77 -16.34 17.49
CA MET A 208 -5.40 -15.03 17.40
C MET A 208 -6.46 -14.87 18.48
N GLN A 209 -6.68 -13.65 18.94
CA GLN A 209 -7.77 -13.34 19.87
C GLN A 209 -8.85 -12.54 19.14
N PRO A 210 -10.14 -12.80 19.38
CA PRO A 210 -11.22 -12.01 18.81
C PRO A 210 -11.14 -10.56 19.31
N LEU A 211 -11.33 -9.63 18.40
CA LEU A 211 -11.39 -8.21 18.72
C LEU A 211 -12.85 -7.74 18.82
N PRO A 212 -13.16 -6.78 19.69
CA PRO A 212 -14.48 -6.19 19.73
C PRO A 212 -14.79 -5.45 18.41
N ALA A 213 -16.06 -5.45 18.00
CA ALA A 213 -16.51 -4.66 16.88
C ALA A 213 -16.27 -3.16 17.16
N VAL A 214 -15.69 -2.46 16.20
CA VAL A 214 -15.38 -1.03 16.29
C VAL A 214 -15.79 -0.35 15.00
N THR A 215 -16.62 0.69 15.09
CA THR A 215 -16.94 1.56 13.95
C THR A 215 -16.39 2.94 14.23
N ARG A 216 -15.44 3.38 13.39
CA ARG A 216 -14.84 4.71 13.46
C ARG A 216 -14.58 5.20 12.04
N VAL A 217 -15.40 6.12 11.58
CA VAL A 217 -15.28 6.77 10.28
C VAL A 217 -14.91 8.23 10.54
N GLN A 218 -13.68 8.58 10.25
CA GLN A 218 -13.18 9.94 10.42
C GLN A 218 -13.25 10.69 9.09
N GLU A 219 -13.77 11.92 9.14
CA GLU A 219 -13.68 12.82 8.00
C GLU A 219 -12.32 13.50 7.96
N ARG A 220 -11.84 13.76 6.74
CA ARG A 220 -10.60 14.51 6.54
C ARG A 220 -10.81 15.96 7.02
N SER A 221 -10.00 16.38 7.97
CA SER A 221 -9.97 17.78 8.41
C SER A 221 -9.55 18.71 7.28
N GLU A 222 -10.04 19.94 7.28
CA GLU A 222 -9.60 21.00 6.36
C GLU A 222 -8.08 21.24 6.44
N THR A 223 -7.48 21.03 7.62
CA THR A 223 -6.03 21.17 7.83
C THR A 223 -5.19 20.12 7.10
N TYR A 224 -5.82 19.02 6.63
CA TYR A 224 -5.17 17.99 5.81
C TYR A 224 -5.36 18.20 4.31
N LYS A 225 -6.11 19.23 3.89
CA LYS A 225 -6.29 19.54 2.48
C LYS A 225 -5.09 20.27 1.94
N ILE A 226 -4.61 19.81 0.79
CA ILE A 226 -3.52 20.47 0.07
C ILE A 226 -4.12 21.54 -0.84
N ASP A 227 -3.62 22.77 -0.65
CA ASP A 227 -3.85 23.90 -1.55
C ASP A 227 -2.60 24.10 -2.40
N GLN A 228 -2.71 23.74 -3.68
CA GLN A 228 -1.61 23.79 -4.64
C GLN A 228 -1.05 25.20 -4.78
N ASP A 229 -1.91 26.21 -4.91
CA ASP A 229 -1.49 27.61 -5.11
C ASP A 229 -0.74 28.16 -3.88
N VAL A 230 -1.13 27.73 -2.69
CA VAL A 230 -0.44 28.10 -1.44
C VAL A 230 0.96 27.49 -1.40
N LEU A 231 1.09 26.22 -1.76
CA LEU A 231 2.39 25.52 -1.75
C LEU A 231 3.32 26.04 -2.86
N GLU A 232 2.80 26.33 -4.04
CA GLU A 232 3.59 26.96 -5.13
C GLU A 232 4.17 28.30 -4.71
N ARG A 233 3.35 29.17 -4.11
CA ARG A 233 3.82 30.45 -3.57
C ARG A 233 4.89 30.24 -2.50
N LEU A 234 4.67 29.32 -1.58
CA LEU A 234 5.59 29.05 -0.49
C LEU A 234 6.98 28.63 -1.01
N VAL A 235 7.07 27.66 -1.93
CA VAL A 235 8.37 27.24 -2.48
C VAL A 235 9.02 28.34 -3.31
N THR A 236 8.23 29.10 -4.08
CA THR A 236 8.73 30.21 -4.92
C THR A 236 9.30 31.34 -4.07
N GLU A 237 8.56 31.80 -3.07
CA GLU A 237 8.99 32.90 -2.21
C GLU A 237 10.15 32.49 -1.28
N ALA A 238 10.15 31.25 -0.76
CA ALA A 238 11.25 30.76 0.06
C ALA A 238 12.54 30.60 -0.77
N SER A 239 12.46 30.06 -2.00
CA SER A 239 13.63 29.91 -2.87
C SER A 239 14.19 31.23 -3.38
N ALA A 240 13.38 32.31 -3.43
CA ALA A 240 13.82 33.63 -3.85
C ALA A 240 14.92 34.22 -2.93
N VAL A 241 15.01 33.77 -1.68
CA VAL A 241 16.07 34.18 -0.74
C VAL A 241 17.47 33.91 -1.29
N PHE A 242 17.64 32.84 -2.03
CA PHE A 242 18.93 32.47 -2.61
C PHE A 242 19.45 33.48 -3.64
N ASN A 243 18.62 34.36 -4.20
CA ASN A 243 19.06 35.45 -5.09
C ASN A 243 19.87 36.52 -4.34
N GLU A 244 19.82 36.58 -3.00
CA GLU A 244 20.63 37.48 -2.19
C GLU A 244 22.11 37.06 -2.15
N TYR A 245 22.44 35.80 -2.51
CA TYR A 245 23.75 35.18 -2.40
C TYR A 245 24.29 34.80 -3.78
N LYS A 246 25.21 35.60 -4.32
CA LYS A 246 25.75 35.44 -5.67
C LYS A 246 26.61 34.19 -5.84
N GLU A 247 27.11 33.63 -4.76
CA GLU A 247 27.96 32.43 -4.70
C GLU A 247 27.13 31.17 -4.94
N ILE A 248 25.84 31.20 -4.67
CA ILE A 248 24.94 30.07 -4.88
C ILE A 248 24.60 29.93 -6.35
N TYR A 249 25.08 28.86 -6.96
CA TYR A 249 24.81 28.57 -8.36
C TYR A 249 23.65 27.60 -8.58
N ASN A 250 23.33 26.80 -7.55
CA ASN A 250 22.21 25.86 -7.56
C ASN A 250 21.49 25.89 -6.21
N SER A 251 20.18 25.89 -6.26
CA SER A 251 19.36 25.83 -5.05
C SER A 251 18.03 25.15 -5.32
N SER A 252 17.41 24.60 -4.30
CA SER A 252 16.08 24.02 -4.39
C SER A 252 15.34 24.17 -3.06
N VAL A 253 14.08 24.60 -3.16
CA VAL A 253 13.09 24.44 -2.09
C VAL A 253 12.02 23.52 -2.65
N ALA A 254 11.88 22.34 -2.06
CA ALA A 254 10.95 21.32 -2.53
C ALA A 254 10.00 20.89 -1.41
N ILE A 255 8.74 20.72 -1.76
CA ILE A 255 7.72 20.11 -0.92
C ILE A 255 7.20 18.87 -1.62
N ASN A 256 7.26 17.72 -0.94
CA ASN A 256 6.73 16.47 -1.42
C ASN A 256 5.83 15.88 -0.35
N GLY A 257 4.78 15.20 -0.76
CA GLY A 257 3.91 14.56 0.22
C GLY A 257 2.87 13.66 -0.40
N MET A 258 2.07 13.09 0.50
CA MET A 258 0.97 12.21 0.17
C MET A 258 -0.19 12.47 1.11
N GLU A 259 -1.39 12.54 0.55
CA GLU A 259 -2.64 12.40 1.29
C GLU A 259 -3.14 10.97 1.14
N VAL A 260 -3.67 10.38 2.20
CA VAL A 260 -4.21 9.02 2.18
C VAL A 260 -5.45 8.90 3.05
N ASP A 261 -6.45 8.19 2.57
CA ASP A 261 -7.61 7.70 3.34
C ASP A 261 -7.48 6.18 3.43
N MET A 262 -7.31 5.68 4.65
CA MET A 262 -7.22 4.24 4.92
C MET A 262 -8.58 3.70 5.32
N TYR A 263 -9.06 2.68 4.62
CA TYR A 263 -10.32 1.97 4.92
C TYR A 263 -9.99 0.55 5.36
N ARG A 264 -10.62 0.10 6.42
CA ARG A 264 -10.54 -1.29 6.88
C ARG A 264 -11.92 -1.82 7.26
N LEU A 265 -12.20 -3.05 6.82
CA LEU A 265 -13.42 -3.77 7.15
C LEU A 265 -13.07 -5.23 7.48
N THR A 266 -13.53 -5.74 8.63
CA THR A 266 -13.29 -7.14 9.01
C THR A 266 -14.58 -7.89 9.33
N THR A 267 -14.53 -9.21 9.25
CA THR A 267 -15.67 -10.07 9.62
C THR A 267 -16.01 -10.04 11.11
N GLU A 268 -15.12 -9.51 11.96
CA GLU A 268 -15.37 -9.25 13.38
C GLU A 268 -16.15 -7.96 13.65
N GLY A 269 -16.49 -7.21 12.60
CA GLY A 269 -17.28 -5.97 12.73
C GLY A 269 -16.43 -4.71 12.92
N VAL A 270 -15.13 -4.79 12.61
CA VAL A 270 -14.30 -3.57 12.53
C VAL A 270 -14.61 -2.84 11.22
N GLN A 271 -14.97 -1.56 11.32
CA GLN A 271 -15.14 -0.64 10.19
C GLN A 271 -14.42 0.66 10.50
N LEU A 272 -13.30 0.90 9.85
CA LEU A 272 -12.46 2.08 10.07
C LEU A 272 -12.26 2.87 8.78
N LYS A 273 -12.31 4.20 8.89
CA LYS A 273 -11.72 5.14 7.94
C LYS A 273 -10.82 6.08 8.73
N GLU A 274 -9.57 6.16 8.34
CA GLU A 274 -8.57 7.02 8.97
C GLU A 274 -7.86 7.85 7.88
N PRO A 275 -8.15 9.16 7.79
CA PRO A 275 -7.40 10.05 6.93
C PRO A 275 -6.02 10.31 7.54
N GLY A 276 -5.02 10.39 6.69
CA GLY A 276 -3.64 10.65 7.08
C GLY A 276 -2.84 11.23 5.93
N GLY A 277 -1.54 11.28 6.10
CA GLY A 277 -0.60 11.72 5.10
C GLY A 277 0.75 12.07 5.71
N TYR A 278 1.63 12.53 4.86
CA TYR A 278 2.89 13.11 5.27
C TYR A 278 3.30 14.24 4.32
N VAL A 279 4.12 15.15 4.81
CA VAL A 279 4.75 16.21 4.02
C VAL A 279 6.24 16.24 4.35
N SER A 280 7.07 16.36 3.34
CA SER A 280 8.51 16.61 3.46
C SER A 280 8.83 17.93 2.80
N VAL A 281 9.47 18.82 3.54
CA VAL A 281 10.03 20.08 3.03
C VAL A 281 11.53 19.92 3.01
N THR A 282 12.13 20.03 1.83
CA THR A 282 13.58 19.93 1.65
C THR A 282 14.11 21.23 1.06
N VAL A 283 15.16 21.75 1.67
CA VAL A 283 15.87 22.93 1.18
C VAL A 283 17.32 22.55 0.96
N SER A 284 17.87 22.93 -0.18
CA SER A 284 19.28 22.70 -0.52
C SER A 284 19.86 23.89 -1.25
N ALA A 285 21.16 24.11 -1.07
CA ALA A 285 21.92 25.09 -1.82
C ALA A 285 23.34 24.57 -2.07
N GLU A 286 23.91 24.97 -3.21
CA GLU A 286 25.27 24.60 -3.62
C GLU A 286 26.04 25.84 -4.05
N VAL A 287 27.30 25.90 -3.61
CA VAL A 287 28.29 26.89 -4.00
C VAL A 287 29.49 26.20 -4.62
N ARG A 288 30.22 26.93 -5.47
CA ARG A 288 31.49 26.45 -6.04
C ARG A 288 32.64 27.08 -5.29
N GLY A 289 33.54 26.25 -4.75
CA GLY A 289 34.79 26.70 -4.15
C GLY A 289 35.76 27.25 -5.18
N ASP A 290 36.74 28.06 -4.76
CA ASP A 290 37.79 28.64 -5.60
C ASP A 290 38.67 27.56 -6.27
N ASP A 291 38.75 26.40 -5.67
CA ASP A 291 39.45 25.22 -6.19
C ASP A 291 38.61 24.39 -7.21
N GLY A 292 37.38 24.86 -7.51
CA GLY A 292 36.44 24.18 -8.38
C GLY A 292 35.61 23.07 -7.72
N SER A 293 35.80 22.84 -6.42
CA SER A 293 34.95 21.91 -5.65
C SER A 293 33.52 22.40 -5.51
N ASN A 294 32.55 21.48 -5.46
CA ASN A 294 31.17 21.80 -5.13
C ASN A 294 30.97 21.59 -3.63
N LEU A 295 30.46 22.60 -2.97
CA LEU A 295 30.07 22.57 -1.56
C LEU A 295 28.57 22.78 -1.50
N GLY A 296 27.88 21.90 -0.80
CA GLY A 296 26.42 21.98 -0.66
C GLY A 296 25.99 21.69 0.76
N ASP A 297 24.89 22.31 1.14
CA ASP A 297 24.19 22.04 2.39
C ASP A 297 22.70 21.85 2.14
N SER A 298 22.06 21.08 3.02
CA SER A 298 20.63 20.83 2.92
C SER A 298 20.03 20.50 4.27
N PHE A 299 18.76 20.84 4.43
CA PHE A 299 17.96 20.34 5.55
C PHE A 299 16.61 19.83 5.06
N SER A 300 16.01 18.92 5.83
CA SER A 300 14.68 18.39 5.56
C SER A 300 13.84 18.39 6.82
N LEU A 301 12.55 18.70 6.64
CA LEU A 301 11.52 18.59 7.66
C LEU A 301 10.54 17.50 7.23
N SER A 302 10.23 16.57 8.13
CA SER A 302 9.20 15.54 7.90
C SER A 302 8.03 15.80 8.85
N LEU A 303 6.86 16.02 8.31
CA LEU A 303 5.65 16.43 9.00
C LEU A 303 4.54 15.42 8.72
N LEU A 304 3.69 15.17 9.70
CA LEU A 304 2.53 14.30 9.54
C LEU A 304 1.25 15.06 9.15
N ASN A 305 1.27 16.37 9.30
CA ASN A 305 0.14 17.22 8.98
C ASN A 305 0.59 18.41 8.10
N PRO A 306 -0.06 18.65 6.94
CA PRO A 306 0.23 19.82 6.10
C PRO A 306 0.10 21.16 6.82
N ALA A 307 -0.74 21.27 7.85
CA ALA A 307 -0.86 22.49 8.66
C ALA A 307 0.41 22.82 9.47
N GLU A 308 1.34 21.87 9.62
CA GLU A 308 2.62 22.07 10.31
C GLU A 308 3.71 22.57 9.36
N ILE A 309 3.41 22.77 8.08
CA ILE A 309 4.36 23.33 7.12
C ILE A 309 4.73 24.75 7.60
N PRO A 310 6.03 25.07 7.78
CA PRO A 310 6.45 26.39 8.20
C PRO A 310 5.96 27.48 7.25
N SER A 311 5.67 28.64 7.80
CA SER A 311 5.38 29.83 6.98
C SER A 311 6.58 30.21 6.10
N VAL A 312 6.31 31.03 5.09
CA VAL A 312 7.37 31.56 4.21
C VAL A 312 8.47 32.26 5.02
N GLU A 313 8.10 33.08 6.02
CA GLU A 313 9.02 33.81 6.88
C GLU A 313 9.88 32.85 7.71
N GLU A 314 9.30 31.81 8.28
CA GLU A 314 10.03 30.79 9.04
C GLU A 314 10.99 30.01 8.17
N LEU A 315 10.58 29.63 6.94
CA LEU A 315 11.49 28.98 5.99
C LEU A 315 12.62 29.91 5.55
N LYS A 316 12.32 31.18 5.24
CA LYS A 316 13.34 32.17 4.91
C LYS A 316 14.34 32.38 6.05
N ALA A 317 13.88 32.35 7.30
CA ALA A 317 14.75 32.49 8.48
C ALA A 317 15.67 31.25 8.66
N ARG A 318 15.24 30.07 8.25
CA ARG A 318 16.05 28.83 8.31
C ARG A 318 17.04 28.70 7.16
N VAL A 319 16.74 29.32 6.02
CA VAL A 319 17.58 29.35 4.82
C VAL A 319 18.75 30.32 4.96
N LYS A 320 18.59 31.41 5.73
CA LYS A 320 19.64 32.38 6.04
C LYS A 320 20.62 31.88 7.08
#